data_9314a8d660d0a446d955ef01dbf6df10
#
_entry.id   9314a8d660d0a446d955ef01dbf6df10
#
_cell.length_a   1.000
_cell.length_b   1.000
_cell.length_c   1.000
_cell.angle_alpha   90.00
_cell.angle_beta   90.00
_cell.angle_gamma   90.00
#
_symmetry.space_group_name_H-M   'P 1'
#
loop_
_entity.id
_entity.type
_entity.pdbx_description
1 polymer ?
#
loop_
_entity_poly.entity_id
_entity_poly.type
_entity_poly.pdbx_seq_one_letter_code
_entity_poly.pdbx_strand_id
1 'polypeptide(L)'
;MIFTSEKVIIFNYTFFSLLTMSCVILLFDDQFFRRLPKRIPTIASHMQRRAAQILTAVIVLLLLIHIPTPLRIVNSYGLFAVMTTTRHEIILQGSNDGETWLDYEFKNKPGDVNRAPGFVAPHQPRLDWQMWFAALSRYEQNPWFINLTEHLLRGTPEVLELLETNPFEGDPPRYVRAALYDYRFTTLQEREASGDWWVR
;
A
#
# COMPACT_ATOMS: atom_id res chain seq x y z
N MET A 1 10.39 17.72 7.50
CA MET A 1 10.01 16.90 8.68
C MET A 1 9.25 15.68 8.21
N ILE A 2 10.02 14.66 7.77
CA ILE A 2 9.51 13.45 7.09
C ILE A 2 9.86 12.26 8.00
N PHE A 3 9.13 12.08 9.11
CA PHE A 3 9.48 11.02 10.07
C PHE A 3 8.29 10.27 10.70
N THR A 4 7.12 10.20 10.06
CA THR A 4 5.98 9.52 10.68
C THR A 4 5.47 8.28 9.93
N SER A 5 5.92 8.04 8.69
CA SER A 5 5.35 6.95 7.88
C SER A 5 5.98 5.58 8.14
N GLU A 6 7.27 5.51 8.41
CA GLU A 6 7.97 4.21 8.57
C GLU A 6 7.59 3.46 9.85
N LYS A 7 7.39 4.18 10.96
CA LYS A 7 7.01 3.55 12.23
C LYS A 7 5.61 2.92 12.21
N VAL A 8 4.68 3.51 11.45
CA VAL A 8 3.30 2.99 11.34
C VAL A 8 3.27 1.68 10.54
N ILE A 9 4.09 1.56 9.50
CA ILE A 9 4.16 0.35 8.67
C ILE A 9 4.78 -0.81 9.46
N ILE A 10 5.83 -0.57 10.25
CA ILE A 10 6.51 -1.60 11.05
C ILE A 10 5.55 -2.18 12.11
N PHE A 11 4.74 -1.36 12.77
CA PHE A 11 3.80 -1.83 13.79
C PHE A 11 2.66 -2.70 13.22
N ASN A 12 2.14 -2.36 12.06
CA ASN A 12 1.10 -3.17 11.42
C ASN A 12 1.66 -4.52 10.94
N TYR A 13 2.88 -4.57 10.44
CA TYR A 13 3.55 -5.83 10.08
C TYR A 13 3.83 -6.70 11.32
N THR A 14 4.20 -6.12 12.43
CA THR A 14 4.46 -6.86 13.68
C THR A 14 3.18 -7.54 14.19
N PHE A 15 2.04 -6.85 14.17
CA PHE A 15 0.75 -7.44 14.53
C PHE A 15 0.35 -8.58 13.59
N PHE A 16 0.51 -8.38 12.29
CA PHE A 16 0.22 -9.41 11.29
C PHE A 16 1.14 -10.64 11.47
N SER A 17 2.40 -10.42 11.76
CA SER A 17 3.36 -11.50 12.04
C SER A 17 3.00 -12.26 13.32
N LEU A 18 2.57 -11.58 14.38
CA LEU A 18 2.10 -12.22 15.61
C LEU A 18 0.80 -13.01 15.39
N LEU A 19 -0.13 -12.48 14.61
CA LEU A 19 -1.36 -13.17 14.23
C LEU A 19 -1.05 -14.44 13.41
N THR A 20 -0.16 -14.32 12.42
CA THR A 20 0.29 -15.44 11.61
C THR A 20 0.98 -16.51 12.46
N MET A 21 1.86 -16.11 13.39
CA MET A 21 2.47 -17.04 14.35
C MET A 21 1.42 -17.74 15.23
N SER A 22 0.42 -17.01 15.70
CA SER A 22 -0.69 -17.58 16.47
C SER A 22 -1.48 -18.59 15.66
N CYS A 23 -1.78 -18.31 14.39
CA CYS A 23 -2.44 -19.25 13.48
C CYS A 23 -1.58 -20.48 13.18
N VAL A 24 -0.27 -20.31 13.03
CA VAL A 24 0.67 -21.43 12.83
C VAL A 24 0.68 -22.34 14.05
N ILE A 25 0.62 -21.80 15.27
CA ILE A 25 0.54 -22.60 16.50
C ILE A 25 -0.73 -23.47 16.53
N LEU A 26 -1.86 -22.94 16.02
CA LEU A 26 -3.12 -23.68 15.93
C LEU A 26 -3.11 -24.82 14.89
N LEU A 27 -2.16 -24.77 13.93
CA LEU A 27 -1.99 -25.84 12.94
C LEU A 27 -1.18 -27.04 13.47
N PHE A 28 -0.55 -26.91 14.63
CA PHE A 28 0.12 -28.05 15.24
C PHE A 28 -0.93 -29.00 15.83
N ASP A 29 -0.92 -30.24 15.32
CA ASP A 29 -1.77 -31.34 15.79
C ASP A 29 -1.40 -31.73 17.24
N ASP A 30 -2.37 -32.27 17.97
CA ASP A 30 -2.18 -32.82 19.31
C ASP A 30 -1.05 -33.85 19.38
N GLN A 31 -0.78 -34.56 18.30
CA GLN A 31 0.36 -35.46 18.18
C GLN A 31 1.71 -34.78 18.31
N PHE A 32 1.86 -33.53 17.80
CA PHE A 32 3.06 -32.75 17.96
C PHE A 32 3.32 -32.42 19.43
N PHE A 33 2.26 -31.98 20.14
CA PHE A 33 2.37 -31.65 21.56
C PHE A 33 2.63 -32.89 22.46
N ARG A 34 2.21 -34.07 22.03
CA ARG A 34 2.51 -35.34 22.74
C ARG A 34 3.99 -35.74 22.61
N ARG A 35 4.71 -35.30 21.59
CA ARG A 35 6.13 -35.59 21.39
C ARG A 35 7.06 -34.64 22.16
N LEU A 36 6.56 -33.54 22.67
CA LEU A 36 7.31 -32.65 23.54
C LEU A 36 7.61 -33.38 24.88
N PRO A 37 8.86 -33.31 25.37
CA PRO A 37 9.22 -33.92 26.62
C PRO A 37 8.33 -33.39 27.74
N LYS A 38 7.61 -34.27 28.43
CA LYS A 38 6.68 -33.98 29.52
C LYS A 38 7.35 -33.43 30.81
N ARG A 39 8.39 -32.66 30.67
CA ARG A 39 9.06 -31.93 31.76
C ARG A 39 8.58 -30.49 31.88
N ILE A 40 7.30 -30.25 31.68
CA ILE A 40 6.69 -29.03 32.21
C ILE A 40 6.20 -29.42 33.63
N PRO A 41 6.85 -28.90 34.69
CA PRO A 41 6.41 -29.19 36.02
C PRO A 41 4.97 -28.73 36.19
N THR A 42 4.09 -29.62 36.55
CA THR A 42 2.67 -29.37 36.86
C THR A 42 2.60 -28.62 38.19
N ILE A 43 3.25 -27.49 38.30
CA ILE A 43 3.12 -26.56 39.43
C ILE A 43 2.38 -25.31 38.91
N ALA A 44 1.18 -25.55 38.46
CA ALA A 44 0.25 -24.44 38.40
C ALA A 44 -0.35 -24.29 39.80
N SER A 45 0.33 -23.56 40.66
CA SER A 45 -0.25 -23.12 41.92
C SER A 45 -1.56 -22.40 41.64
N HIS A 46 -2.51 -22.42 42.55
CA HIS A 46 -3.78 -21.67 42.42
C HIS A 46 -3.54 -20.19 42.04
N MET A 47 -2.41 -19.66 42.42
CA MET A 47 -1.97 -18.30 42.12
C MET A 47 -1.63 -18.12 40.64
N GLN A 48 -0.98 -19.09 39.99
CA GLN A 48 -0.67 -19.03 38.55
C GLN A 48 -1.92 -19.13 37.66
N ARG A 49 -2.90 -19.97 38.07
CA ARG A 49 -4.18 -20.03 37.34
C ARG A 49 -4.97 -18.71 37.46
N ARG A 50 -5.00 -18.08 38.64
CA ARG A 50 -5.63 -16.76 38.81
C ARG A 50 -4.90 -15.68 38.01
N ALA A 51 -3.58 -15.68 38.01
CA ALA A 51 -2.78 -14.73 37.20
C ALA A 51 -3.05 -14.93 35.70
N ALA A 52 -3.11 -16.14 35.20
CA ALA A 52 -3.47 -16.42 33.81
C ALA A 52 -4.90 -15.98 33.46
N GLN A 53 -5.86 -16.22 34.35
CA GLN A 53 -7.25 -15.75 34.16
C GLN A 53 -7.35 -14.23 34.13
N ILE A 54 -6.65 -13.54 35.03
CA ILE A 54 -6.60 -12.09 35.06
C ILE A 54 -5.96 -11.56 33.77
N LEU A 55 -4.84 -12.12 33.35
CA LEU A 55 -4.17 -11.73 32.13
C LEU A 55 -5.08 -11.94 30.90
N THR A 56 -5.75 -13.07 30.81
CA THR A 56 -6.72 -13.35 29.73
C THR A 56 -7.88 -12.36 29.78
N ALA A 57 -8.44 -12.06 30.96
CA ALA A 57 -9.51 -11.09 31.11
C ALA A 57 -9.06 -9.67 30.70
N VAL A 58 -7.84 -9.28 31.04
CA VAL A 58 -7.27 -7.99 30.61
C VAL A 58 -7.08 -7.94 29.09
N ILE A 59 -6.56 -9.00 28.47
CA ILE A 59 -6.40 -9.08 27.02
C ILE A 59 -7.78 -9.00 26.33
N VAL A 60 -8.76 -9.78 26.81
CA VAL A 60 -10.13 -9.73 26.28
C VAL A 60 -10.75 -8.35 26.45
N LEU A 61 -10.57 -7.73 27.59
CA LEU A 61 -11.05 -6.37 27.85
C LEU A 61 -10.39 -5.35 26.90
N LEU A 62 -9.08 -5.44 26.68
CA LEU A 62 -8.35 -4.58 25.72
C LEU A 62 -8.82 -4.81 24.30
N LEU A 63 -9.18 -6.04 23.91
CA LEU A 63 -9.73 -6.36 22.60
C LEU A 63 -11.17 -5.85 22.43
N LEU A 64 -11.95 -5.80 23.52
CA LEU A 64 -13.33 -5.32 23.50
C LEU A 64 -13.43 -3.79 23.56
N ILE A 65 -12.45 -3.13 24.16
CA ILE A 65 -12.41 -1.67 24.21
C ILE A 65 -11.83 -1.14 22.90
N HIS A 66 -12.69 -0.87 21.94
CA HIS A 66 -12.39 -0.13 20.71
C HIS A 66 -12.12 1.36 21.00
N ILE A 67 -11.28 1.65 21.98
CA ILE A 67 -10.85 3.00 22.24
C ILE A 67 -9.73 3.33 21.25
N PRO A 68 -9.79 4.44 20.51
CA PRO A 68 -8.67 4.93 19.75
C PRO A 68 -7.57 5.36 20.70
N THR A 69 -6.78 4.40 21.18
CA THR A 69 -5.66 4.68 22.06
C THR A 69 -4.53 5.35 21.27
N PRO A 70 -3.79 6.28 21.87
CA PRO A 70 -2.62 6.91 21.23
C PRO A 70 -1.60 5.88 20.70
N LEU A 71 -1.59 4.69 21.29
CA LEU A 71 -0.67 3.61 20.92
C LEU A 71 -1.14 2.77 19.72
N ARG A 72 -2.41 2.90 19.31
CA ARG A 72 -3.00 2.14 18.18
C ARG A 72 -2.68 0.63 18.18
N ILE A 73 -2.57 0.03 19.35
CA ILE A 73 -2.26 -1.40 19.53
C ILE A 73 -3.42 -2.24 19.02
N VAL A 74 -4.65 -1.76 19.23
CA VAL A 74 -5.89 -2.35 18.72
C VAL A 74 -6.62 -1.29 17.92
N ASN A 75 -6.93 -1.58 16.67
CA ASN A 75 -7.71 -0.71 15.81
C ASN A 75 -8.62 -1.53 14.88
N SER A 76 -9.67 -0.89 14.37
CA SER A 76 -10.60 -1.49 13.41
C SER A 76 -10.08 -1.46 11.96
N TYR A 77 -8.86 -0.98 11.74
CA TYR A 77 -8.27 -0.86 10.42
C TYR A 77 -7.80 -2.24 9.92
N GLY A 78 -8.44 -2.70 8.87
CA GLY A 78 -7.97 -3.86 8.09
C GLY A 78 -7.17 -3.39 6.89
N LEU A 79 -6.09 -4.09 6.56
CA LEU A 79 -5.21 -3.73 5.44
C LEU A 79 -5.99 -3.69 4.11
N PHE A 80 -7.04 -4.52 3.99
CA PHE A 80 -7.92 -4.65 2.83
C PHE A 80 -9.39 -4.69 3.26
N ALA A 81 -9.79 -3.76 4.12
CA ALA A 81 -11.16 -3.72 4.63
C ALA A 81 -12.19 -3.50 3.51
N VAL A 82 -11.81 -2.74 2.48
CA VAL A 82 -12.62 -2.51 1.28
C VAL A 82 -11.73 -2.69 0.06
N MET A 83 -12.10 -3.63 -0.81
CA MET A 83 -11.46 -3.82 -2.11
C MET A 83 -12.24 -3.04 -3.17
N THR A 84 -11.54 -2.23 -3.96
CA THR A 84 -12.12 -1.55 -5.11
C THR A 84 -12.21 -2.52 -6.28
N THR A 85 -13.35 -2.53 -6.99
CA THR A 85 -13.54 -3.32 -8.21
C THR A 85 -13.10 -2.58 -9.46
N THR A 86 -12.94 -1.25 -9.35
CA THR A 86 -12.47 -0.35 -10.41
C THR A 86 -11.03 0.05 -10.13
N ARG A 87 -10.25 0.21 -11.19
CA ARG A 87 -8.87 0.68 -11.11
C ARG A 87 -8.76 2.06 -11.70
N HIS A 88 -8.84 3.06 -10.84
CA HIS A 88 -8.57 4.44 -11.23
C HIS A 88 -7.06 4.69 -11.29
N GLU A 89 -6.61 5.33 -12.36
CA GLU A 89 -5.22 5.73 -12.56
C GLU A 89 -5.13 7.20 -12.93
N ILE A 90 -4.22 7.92 -12.29
CA ILE A 90 -3.93 9.31 -12.62
C ILE A 90 -2.79 9.34 -13.64
N ILE A 91 -3.02 9.98 -14.78
CA ILE A 91 -2.00 10.29 -15.76
C ILE A 91 -1.64 11.76 -15.61
N LEU A 92 -0.36 12.04 -15.36
CA LEU A 92 0.17 13.39 -15.34
C LEU A 92 0.58 13.77 -16.76
N GLN A 93 0.19 14.96 -17.18
CA GLN A 93 0.47 15.47 -18.52
C GLN A 93 1.03 16.86 -18.43
N GLY A 94 2.03 17.15 -19.25
CA GLY A 94 2.59 18.48 -19.42
C GLY A 94 2.23 19.07 -20.78
N SER A 95 2.23 20.39 -20.86
CA SER A 95 2.01 21.15 -22.11
C SER A 95 2.73 22.48 -22.07
N ASN A 96 3.18 22.96 -23.25
CA ASN A 96 3.74 24.30 -23.43
C ASN A 96 2.76 25.29 -24.07
N ASP A 97 1.78 24.77 -24.81
CA ASP A 97 0.79 25.54 -25.58
C ASP A 97 -0.62 25.50 -24.98
N GLY A 98 -0.86 24.53 -24.04
CA GLY A 98 -2.18 24.25 -23.46
C GLY A 98 -3.09 23.42 -24.36
N GLU A 99 -2.65 23.05 -25.56
CA GLU A 99 -3.40 22.26 -26.55
C GLU A 99 -2.81 20.85 -26.67
N THR A 100 -1.51 20.75 -26.88
CA THR A 100 -0.77 19.48 -27.00
C THR A 100 -0.30 19.03 -25.64
N TRP A 101 -0.77 17.83 -25.21
CA TRP A 101 -0.46 17.27 -23.92
C TRP A 101 0.37 16.00 -24.07
N LEU A 102 1.52 15.97 -23.38
CA LEU A 102 2.44 14.84 -23.36
C LEU A 102 2.40 14.15 -22.00
N ASP A 103 2.32 12.82 -22.01
CA ASP A 103 2.20 12.01 -20.79
C ASP A 103 3.56 11.85 -20.10
N TYR A 104 3.59 12.01 -18.79
CA TYR A 104 4.69 11.58 -17.94
C TYR A 104 4.47 10.10 -17.57
N GLU A 105 5.40 9.24 -17.97
CA GLU A 105 5.34 7.84 -17.65
C GLU A 105 6.02 7.53 -16.32
N PHE A 106 5.37 6.70 -15.52
CA PHE A 106 5.91 6.20 -14.26
C PHE A 106 6.58 4.84 -14.46
N LYS A 107 7.56 4.51 -13.60
CA LYS A 107 8.36 3.28 -13.75
C LYS A 107 7.53 2.00 -13.65
N ASN A 108 6.57 1.95 -12.71
CA ASN A 108 5.89 0.70 -12.39
C ASN A 108 4.35 0.77 -12.39
N LYS A 109 3.79 1.98 -12.39
CA LYS A 109 2.33 2.10 -12.48
C LYS A 109 1.85 2.02 -13.94
N PRO A 110 0.61 1.62 -14.21
CA PRO A 110 0.02 1.71 -15.54
C PRO A 110 0.02 3.14 -16.09
N GLY A 111 0.34 3.27 -17.34
CA GLY A 111 0.36 4.53 -18.11
C GLY A 111 0.08 4.20 -19.55
N ASP A 112 1.11 3.93 -20.35
CA ASP A 112 0.96 3.43 -21.73
C ASP A 112 0.17 2.10 -21.72
N VAL A 113 -0.88 2.06 -22.53
CA VAL A 113 -1.76 0.88 -22.65
C VAL A 113 -1.06 -0.35 -23.19
N ASN A 114 -0.01 -0.16 -23.98
CA ASN A 114 0.79 -1.23 -24.56
C ASN A 114 1.78 -1.85 -23.57
N ARG A 115 2.08 -1.14 -22.46
CA ARG A 115 3.11 -1.58 -21.53
C ARG A 115 2.60 -2.70 -20.62
N ALA A 116 3.30 -3.83 -20.65
CA ALA A 116 3.04 -4.94 -19.74
C ALA A 116 3.26 -4.52 -18.27
N PRO A 117 2.43 -5.00 -17.33
CA PRO A 117 2.69 -4.80 -15.92
C PRO A 117 4.00 -5.45 -15.50
N GLY A 118 4.88 -4.69 -14.87
CA GLY A 118 6.15 -5.18 -14.35
C GLY A 118 5.97 -5.99 -13.06
N PHE A 119 6.94 -6.84 -12.75
CA PHE A 119 7.02 -7.51 -11.46
C PHE A 119 7.75 -6.59 -10.46
N VAL A 120 7.04 -6.07 -9.49
CA VAL A 120 7.54 -5.04 -8.56
C VAL A 120 7.80 -5.58 -7.15
N ALA A 121 7.08 -6.64 -6.76
CA ALA A 121 7.25 -7.23 -5.44
C ALA A 121 8.65 -7.86 -5.26
N PRO A 122 9.27 -7.82 -4.07
CA PRO A 122 8.72 -7.29 -2.82
C PRO A 122 8.91 -5.78 -2.63
N HIS A 123 9.69 -5.13 -3.49
CA HIS A 123 9.99 -3.71 -3.40
C HIS A 123 9.01 -2.91 -4.26
N GLN A 124 8.24 -2.01 -3.62
CA GLN A 124 7.34 -1.14 -4.35
C GLN A 124 7.87 0.30 -4.34
N PRO A 125 8.10 0.92 -5.50
CA PRO A 125 8.48 2.33 -5.59
C PRO A 125 7.44 3.21 -4.91
N ARG A 126 7.90 4.05 -4.00
CA ARG A 126 7.00 4.84 -3.16
C ARG A 126 6.09 5.78 -3.96
N LEU A 127 6.63 6.43 -4.99
CA LEU A 127 5.86 7.38 -5.79
C LEU A 127 4.73 6.69 -6.54
N ASP A 128 5.02 5.58 -7.24
CA ASP A 128 4.02 4.80 -7.98
C ASP A 128 2.90 4.29 -7.06
N TRP A 129 3.27 3.84 -5.87
CA TRP A 129 2.31 3.41 -4.85
C TRP A 129 1.45 4.57 -4.34
N GLN A 130 2.05 5.73 -4.05
CA GLN A 130 1.30 6.90 -3.60
C GLN A 130 0.33 7.41 -4.65
N MET A 131 0.69 7.34 -5.95
CA MET A 131 -0.20 7.70 -7.05
C MET A 131 -1.48 6.85 -7.08
N TRP A 132 -1.37 5.55 -6.76
CA TRP A 132 -2.55 4.69 -6.64
C TRP A 132 -3.47 5.15 -5.51
N PHE A 133 -2.94 5.50 -4.34
CA PHE A 133 -3.74 6.05 -3.24
C PHE A 133 -4.35 7.41 -3.58
N ALA A 134 -3.62 8.26 -4.30
CA ALA A 134 -4.15 9.54 -4.76
C ALA A 134 -5.37 9.35 -5.68
N ALA A 135 -5.34 8.34 -6.55
CA ALA A 135 -6.45 8.01 -7.43
C ALA A 135 -7.73 7.54 -6.70
N LEU A 136 -7.61 7.07 -5.45
CA LEU A 136 -8.73 6.64 -4.60
C LEU A 136 -9.27 7.74 -3.69
N SER A 137 -8.67 8.93 -3.69
CA SER A 137 -8.97 10.00 -2.77
C SER A 137 -9.14 11.35 -3.49
N ARG A 138 -9.49 12.38 -2.73
CA ARG A 138 -9.63 13.72 -3.28
C ARG A 138 -8.28 14.42 -3.33
N TYR A 139 -8.11 15.29 -4.29
CA TYR A 139 -6.94 16.12 -4.50
C TYR A 139 -6.51 16.88 -3.24
N GLU A 140 -7.47 17.48 -2.51
CA GLU A 140 -7.22 18.26 -1.31
C GLU A 140 -6.63 17.43 -0.14
N GLN A 141 -6.81 16.11 -0.19
CA GLN A 141 -6.31 15.18 0.81
C GLN A 141 -4.87 14.74 0.55
N ASN A 142 -4.28 15.17 -0.58
CA ASN A 142 -2.96 14.78 -1.03
C ASN A 142 -2.03 15.97 -1.23
N PRO A 143 -1.58 16.68 -0.17
CA PRO A 143 -0.68 17.83 -0.30
C PRO A 143 0.63 17.50 -1.04
N TRP A 144 1.13 16.28 -0.89
CA TRP A 144 2.34 15.81 -1.59
C TRP A 144 2.15 15.79 -3.11
N PHE A 145 0.93 15.57 -3.60
CA PHE A 145 0.61 15.55 -5.02
C PHE A 145 0.70 16.96 -5.63
N ILE A 146 0.30 17.97 -4.87
CA ILE A 146 0.48 19.37 -5.24
C ILE A 146 1.98 19.68 -5.38
N ASN A 147 2.78 19.28 -4.37
CA ASN A 147 4.22 19.47 -4.43
C ASN A 147 4.85 18.75 -5.64
N LEU A 148 4.38 17.53 -5.96
CA LEU A 148 4.85 16.80 -7.14
C LEU A 148 4.60 17.62 -8.42
N THR A 149 3.38 18.14 -8.62
CA THR A 149 3.04 18.93 -9.80
C THR A 149 3.85 20.24 -9.88
N GLU A 150 4.12 20.89 -8.74
CA GLU A 150 5.00 22.05 -8.69
C GLU A 150 6.44 21.72 -9.09
N HIS A 151 6.97 20.58 -8.64
CA HIS A 151 8.31 20.14 -9.03
C HIS A 151 8.41 19.77 -10.51
N LEU A 152 7.35 19.22 -11.10
CA LEU A 152 7.29 18.98 -12.55
C LEU A 152 7.31 20.30 -13.34
N LEU A 153 6.54 21.31 -12.88
CA LEU A 153 6.55 22.66 -13.49
C LEU A 153 7.92 23.35 -13.37
N ARG A 154 8.70 23.04 -12.35
CA ARG A 154 10.06 23.57 -12.14
C ARG A 154 11.13 22.76 -12.85
N GLY A 155 10.79 21.59 -13.38
CA GLY A 155 11.75 20.68 -13.99
C GLY A 155 12.80 20.16 -13.00
N THR A 156 12.41 19.90 -11.73
CA THR A 156 13.33 19.48 -10.67
C THR A 156 13.94 18.11 -11.00
N PRO A 157 15.27 18.00 -11.20
CA PRO A 157 15.91 16.78 -11.69
C PRO A 157 15.65 15.55 -10.81
N GLU A 158 15.72 15.72 -9.48
CA GLU A 158 15.52 14.62 -8.52
C GLU A 158 14.12 14.03 -8.57
N VAL A 159 13.12 14.82 -9.00
CA VAL A 159 11.75 14.37 -9.18
C VAL A 159 11.57 13.71 -10.56
N LEU A 160 12.20 14.26 -11.58
CA LEU A 160 12.17 13.70 -12.94
C LEU A 160 12.83 12.32 -12.98
N GLU A 161 13.88 12.08 -12.22
CA GLU A 161 14.54 10.77 -12.09
C GLU A 161 13.65 9.68 -11.51
N LEU A 162 12.57 10.03 -10.79
CA LEU A 162 11.58 9.09 -10.27
C LEU A 162 10.65 8.57 -11.36
N LEU A 163 10.55 9.27 -12.49
CA LEU A 163 9.72 8.90 -13.62
C LEU A 163 10.49 7.99 -14.59
N GLU A 164 9.77 7.27 -15.41
CA GLU A 164 10.35 6.48 -16.51
C GLU A 164 10.70 7.38 -17.70
N THR A 165 9.76 8.26 -18.05
CA THR A 165 9.93 9.17 -19.19
C THR A 165 9.56 10.59 -18.82
N ASN A 166 10.47 11.50 -19.13
CA ASN A 166 10.22 12.94 -19.12
C ASN A 166 10.08 13.42 -20.57
N PRO A 167 8.88 13.84 -21.01
CA PRO A 167 8.68 14.33 -22.37
C PRO A 167 9.23 15.74 -22.61
N PHE A 168 9.73 16.43 -21.57
CA PHE A 168 10.23 17.80 -21.61
C PHE A 168 11.73 17.82 -21.28
N GLU A 169 12.56 17.29 -22.19
CA GLU A 169 14.01 17.35 -22.04
C GLU A 169 14.51 18.78 -22.27
N GLY A 170 15.02 19.40 -21.21
CA GLY A 170 15.64 20.73 -21.25
C GLY A 170 14.78 21.84 -20.67
N ASP A 171 13.58 22.07 -21.19
CA ASP A 171 12.68 23.13 -20.72
C ASP A 171 11.43 22.54 -20.06
N PRO A 172 11.15 22.87 -18.79
CA PRO A 172 9.96 22.38 -18.10
C PRO A 172 8.66 22.89 -18.77
N PRO A 173 7.54 22.14 -18.64
CA PRO A 173 6.28 22.55 -19.25
C PRO A 173 5.70 23.78 -18.55
N ARG A 174 4.95 24.59 -19.30
CA ARG A 174 4.22 25.75 -18.75
C ARG A 174 2.97 25.33 -17.97
N TYR A 175 2.39 24.20 -18.35
CA TYR A 175 1.15 23.70 -17.79
C TYR A 175 1.32 22.21 -17.43
N VAL A 176 0.79 21.82 -16.27
CA VAL A 176 0.69 20.43 -15.86
C VAL A 176 -0.76 20.15 -15.48
N ARG A 177 -1.31 19.05 -15.96
CA ARG A 177 -2.62 18.56 -15.56
C ARG A 177 -2.57 17.11 -15.11
N ALA A 178 -3.54 16.73 -14.28
CA ALA A 178 -3.78 15.37 -13.89
C ALA A 178 -5.11 14.91 -14.48
N ALA A 179 -5.09 13.85 -15.24
CA ALA A 179 -6.29 13.23 -15.81
C ALA A 179 -6.53 11.89 -15.13
N LEU A 180 -7.75 11.65 -14.65
CA LEU A 180 -8.16 10.40 -14.02
C LEU A 180 -8.84 9.51 -15.05
N TYR A 181 -8.36 8.27 -15.18
CA TYR A 181 -8.90 7.27 -16.09
C TYR A 181 -9.24 5.98 -15.36
N ASP A 182 -10.21 5.25 -15.91
CA ASP A 182 -10.52 3.88 -15.49
C ASP A 182 -9.71 2.90 -16.34
N TYR A 183 -8.84 2.15 -15.68
CA TYR A 183 -8.02 1.12 -16.30
C TYR A 183 -8.58 -0.26 -15.99
N ARG A 184 -8.53 -1.14 -16.98
CA ARG A 184 -8.74 -2.58 -16.79
C ARG A 184 -7.76 -3.36 -17.65
N PHE A 185 -7.49 -4.59 -17.27
CA PHE A 185 -6.79 -5.50 -18.16
C PHE A 185 -7.61 -5.80 -19.40
N THR A 186 -6.92 -5.94 -20.52
CA THR A 186 -7.53 -6.49 -21.74
C THR A 186 -7.91 -7.96 -21.53
N THR A 187 -9.00 -8.38 -22.15
CA THR A 187 -9.31 -9.80 -22.31
C THR A 187 -8.30 -10.44 -23.27
N LEU A 188 -8.21 -11.77 -23.29
CA LEU A 188 -7.32 -12.46 -24.24
C LEU A 188 -7.64 -12.09 -25.70
N GLN A 189 -8.92 -11.98 -26.05
CA GLN A 189 -9.36 -11.62 -27.40
C GLN A 189 -8.99 -10.18 -27.77
N GLU A 190 -9.20 -9.23 -26.85
CA GLU A 190 -8.80 -7.83 -27.06
C GLU A 190 -7.29 -7.71 -27.23
N ARG A 191 -6.52 -8.42 -26.41
CA ARG A 191 -5.07 -8.41 -26.47
C ARG A 191 -4.53 -9.04 -27.76
N GLU A 192 -5.14 -10.11 -28.24
CA GLU A 192 -4.77 -10.73 -29.53
C GLU A 192 -5.08 -9.77 -30.70
N ALA A 193 -6.11 -8.95 -30.59
CA ALA A 193 -6.52 -8.01 -31.63
C ALA A 193 -5.71 -6.72 -31.64
N SER A 194 -5.43 -6.11 -30.47
CA SER A 194 -4.78 -4.80 -30.35
C SER A 194 -3.30 -4.87 -29.94
N GLY A 195 -2.89 -5.93 -29.25
CA GLY A 195 -1.58 -6.03 -28.61
C GLY A 195 -1.49 -5.34 -27.24
N ASP A 196 -2.53 -4.62 -26.83
CA ASP A 196 -2.55 -3.83 -25.62
C ASP A 196 -2.69 -4.70 -24.36
N TRP A 197 -2.09 -4.23 -23.27
CA TRP A 197 -2.25 -4.84 -21.94
C TRP A 197 -3.40 -4.25 -21.16
N TRP A 198 -3.73 -2.98 -21.45
CA TRP A 198 -4.70 -2.20 -20.73
C TRP A 198 -5.74 -1.60 -21.66
N VAL A 199 -6.95 -1.43 -21.13
CA VAL A 199 -7.99 -0.56 -21.69
C VAL A 199 -8.15 0.62 -20.75
N ARG A 200 -8.10 1.82 -21.36
CA ARG A 200 -8.23 3.11 -20.66
C ARG A 200 -9.55 3.80 -21.04
#